data_0b7f7d325c0ff6791fed517a291ddb5c
#
_entry.id   0b7f7d325c0ff6791fed517a291ddb5c
#
_cell.length_a   1.000
_cell.length_b   1.000
_cell.length_c   1.000
_cell.angle_alpha   90.00
_cell.angle_beta   90.00
_cell.angle_gamma   90.00
#
_symmetry.space_group_name_H-M   'P 1'
#
loop_
_entity.id
_entity.type
_entity.pdbx_description
1 polymer ?
#
loop_
_entity_poly.entity_id
_entity_poly.type
_entity_poly.pdbx_seq_one_letter_code
_entity_poly.pdbx_strand_id
1 'polypeptide(L)'
;MRNFSTRSFYTSVSDALSLLESDVEPAECHGMLCGMLCSPDGFATEDWLQHLAGYAGEDLSEEVDEALRDLLQSTVRGMDSDEFAFELLLPDDEEPLVVRTDALGGWCRGFLSGFGVARGATGMSHESQEFLGDLYRISQVDPAEATGEAGEQAFLEIVEYARMGAILLREENRTEPVPDVVSGSVH
;
A
#
# COMPACT_ATOMS: atom_id res chain seq x y z
N MET A 1 4.77 -20.61 -13.30
CA MET A 1 5.11 -19.35 -12.61
C MET A 1 5.16 -18.26 -13.66
N ARG A 2 4.14 -17.39 -13.76
CA ARG A 2 4.20 -16.24 -14.66
C ARG A 2 4.98 -15.16 -13.93
N ASN A 3 6.15 -14.83 -14.46
CA ASN A 3 6.91 -13.67 -14.02
C ASN A 3 6.21 -12.44 -14.57
N PHE A 4 5.27 -11.87 -13.83
CA PHE A 4 4.66 -10.59 -14.19
C PHE A 4 5.73 -9.52 -13.96
N SER A 5 6.18 -8.89 -15.03
CA SER A 5 6.95 -7.65 -14.95
C SER A 5 6.11 -6.61 -14.19
N THR A 6 6.72 -5.80 -13.34
CA THR A 6 6.06 -4.70 -12.58
C THR A 6 5.20 -3.82 -13.49
N ARG A 7 5.66 -3.58 -14.71
CA ARG A 7 4.91 -2.86 -15.76
C ARG A 7 3.59 -3.54 -16.12
N SER A 8 3.57 -4.86 -16.27
CA SER A 8 2.36 -5.62 -16.58
C SER A 8 1.37 -5.57 -15.44
N PHE A 9 1.86 -5.52 -14.20
CA PHE A 9 1.03 -5.50 -13.01
C PHE A 9 0.39 -4.12 -12.76
N TYR A 10 1.17 -3.04 -12.90
CA TYR A 10 0.64 -1.67 -12.85
C TYR A 10 -0.46 -1.45 -13.89
N THR A 11 -0.24 -1.89 -15.13
CA THR A 11 -1.23 -1.79 -16.22
C THR A 11 -2.49 -2.59 -15.91
N SER A 12 -2.36 -3.82 -15.39
CA SER A 12 -3.52 -4.66 -15.03
C SER A 12 -4.40 -4.00 -13.96
N VAL A 13 -3.78 -3.39 -12.95
CA VAL A 13 -4.52 -2.65 -11.91
C VAL A 13 -5.15 -1.37 -12.49
N SER A 14 -4.44 -0.66 -13.36
CA SER A 14 -4.96 0.53 -14.05
C SER A 14 -6.19 0.22 -14.90
N ASP A 15 -6.15 -0.88 -15.66
CA ASP A 15 -7.27 -1.33 -16.50
C ASP A 15 -8.48 -1.69 -15.62
N ALA A 16 -8.25 -2.42 -14.52
CA ALA A 16 -9.29 -2.77 -13.56
C ALA A 16 -9.96 -1.54 -12.93
N LEU A 17 -9.16 -0.55 -12.48
CA LEU A 17 -9.68 0.71 -11.91
C LEU A 17 -10.45 1.54 -12.95
N SER A 18 -10.00 1.52 -14.20
CA SER A 18 -10.70 2.21 -15.30
C SER A 18 -12.09 1.59 -15.56
N LEU A 19 -12.23 0.27 -15.41
CA LEU A 19 -13.53 -0.41 -15.53
C LEU A 19 -14.49 -0.06 -14.38
N LEU A 20 -13.96 0.38 -13.24
CA LEU A 20 -14.76 0.87 -12.11
C LEU A 20 -15.19 2.33 -12.26
N GLU A 21 -14.83 3.01 -13.34
CA GLU A 21 -15.03 4.45 -13.51
C GLU A 21 -14.51 5.27 -12.30
N SER A 22 -13.47 4.74 -11.63
CA SER A 22 -12.88 5.33 -10.43
C SER A 22 -11.80 6.34 -10.82
N ASP A 23 -11.78 7.47 -10.13
CA ASP A 23 -10.70 8.45 -10.23
C ASP A 23 -9.44 8.05 -9.41
N VAL A 24 -9.47 6.88 -8.77
CA VAL A 24 -8.35 6.37 -7.98
C VAL A 24 -7.27 5.80 -8.89
N GLU A 25 -6.05 6.29 -8.76
CA GLU A 25 -4.90 5.81 -9.51
C GLU A 25 -4.32 4.51 -8.89
N PRO A 26 -3.62 3.65 -9.68
CA PRO A 26 -3.05 2.39 -9.19
C PRO A 26 -2.16 2.54 -7.96
N ALA A 27 -1.32 3.57 -7.92
CA ALA A 27 -0.45 3.84 -6.78
C ALA A 27 -1.24 4.16 -5.51
N GLU A 28 -2.29 4.97 -5.61
CA GLU A 28 -3.17 5.33 -4.49
C GLU A 28 -3.95 4.11 -4.00
N CYS A 29 -4.49 3.30 -4.91
CA CYS A 29 -5.15 2.04 -4.59
C CYS A 29 -4.24 1.08 -3.82
N HIS A 30 -3.00 0.90 -4.28
CA HIS A 30 -2.01 0.08 -3.60
C HIS A 30 -1.60 0.67 -2.24
N GLY A 31 -1.40 1.98 -2.17
CA GLY A 31 -1.13 2.67 -0.91
C GLY A 31 -2.22 2.42 0.13
N MET A 32 -3.49 2.55 -0.26
CA MET A 32 -4.64 2.27 0.60
C MET A 32 -4.61 0.82 1.12
N LEU A 33 -4.38 -0.15 0.25
CA LEU A 33 -4.21 -1.55 0.65
C LEU A 33 -3.09 -1.72 1.69
N CYS A 34 -1.92 -1.15 1.42
CA CYS A 34 -0.78 -1.21 2.34
C CYS A 34 -1.10 -0.59 3.71
N GLY A 35 -1.76 0.56 3.73
CA GLY A 35 -2.19 1.22 4.96
C GLY A 35 -3.16 0.36 5.77
N MET A 36 -4.16 -0.24 5.14
CA MET A 36 -5.10 -1.16 5.80
C MET A 36 -4.39 -2.41 6.34
N LEU A 37 -3.44 -2.97 5.57
CA LEU A 37 -2.64 -4.12 6.01
C LEU A 37 -1.72 -3.81 7.19
N CYS A 38 -1.33 -2.55 7.39
CA CYS A 38 -0.53 -2.10 8.52
C CYS A 38 -1.36 -1.77 9.77
N SER A 39 -2.69 -1.87 9.70
CA SER A 39 -3.55 -1.57 10.84
C SER A 39 -3.46 -2.60 11.94
N PRO A 40 -3.42 -2.18 13.22
CA PRO A 40 -3.42 -3.09 14.35
C PRO A 40 -4.73 -3.87 14.55
N ASP A 41 -5.84 -3.36 14.00
CA ASP A 41 -7.17 -3.99 14.15
C ASP A 41 -7.39 -5.15 13.18
N GLY A 42 -6.38 -5.47 12.36
CA GLY A 42 -6.48 -6.49 11.33
C GLY A 42 -7.18 -5.97 10.07
N PHE A 43 -7.20 -6.80 9.05
CA PHE A 43 -7.71 -6.48 7.72
C PHE A 43 -8.51 -7.66 7.17
N ALA A 44 -9.73 -7.41 6.72
CA ALA A 44 -10.48 -8.35 5.92
C ALA A 44 -10.47 -7.93 4.44
N THR A 45 -10.21 -8.88 3.55
CA THR A 45 -10.16 -8.64 2.10
C THR A 45 -11.45 -8.00 1.59
N GLU A 46 -12.57 -8.45 2.14
CA GLU A 46 -13.91 -7.97 1.80
C GLU A 46 -14.08 -6.48 2.11
N ASP A 47 -13.49 -6.00 3.21
CA ASP A 47 -13.58 -4.59 3.61
C ASP A 47 -12.86 -3.69 2.61
N TRP A 48 -11.68 -4.10 2.12
CA TRP A 48 -10.94 -3.35 1.11
C TRP A 48 -11.67 -3.34 -0.24
N LEU A 49 -12.11 -4.50 -0.71
CA LEU A 49 -12.87 -4.62 -1.97
C LEU A 49 -14.18 -3.81 -1.89
N GLN A 50 -14.89 -3.88 -0.77
CA GLN A 50 -16.09 -3.09 -0.54
C GLN A 50 -15.80 -1.59 -0.47
N HIS A 51 -14.65 -1.19 0.08
CA HIS A 51 -14.24 0.21 0.09
C HIS A 51 -14.00 0.74 -1.33
N LEU A 52 -13.32 -0.03 -2.18
CA LEU A 52 -13.13 0.30 -3.60
C LEU A 52 -14.45 0.27 -4.37
N ALA A 53 -15.28 -0.76 -4.18
CA ALA A 53 -16.60 -0.90 -4.81
C ALA A 53 -17.59 0.16 -4.31
N GLY A 54 -17.46 0.62 -3.06
CA GLY A 54 -18.25 1.72 -2.52
C GLY A 54 -18.08 3.03 -3.28
N TYR A 55 -16.94 3.23 -3.91
CA TYR A 55 -16.72 4.32 -4.87
C TYR A 55 -17.44 4.07 -6.21
N ALA A 56 -17.59 2.80 -6.62
CA ALA A 56 -18.21 2.43 -7.88
C ALA A 56 -19.71 2.12 -7.79
N GLY A 57 -20.23 1.79 -6.59
CA GLY A 57 -21.65 1.53 -6.36
C GLY A 57 -22.22 0.25 -7.01
N GLU A 58 -21.38 -0.61 -7.56
CA GLU A 58 -21.76 -1.82 -8.30
C GLU A 58 -20.97 -3.05 -7.82
N ASP A 59 -21.49 -4.25 -8.10
CA ASP A 59 -20.74 -5.49 -7.92
C ASP A 59 -19.54 -5.52 -8.87
N LEU A 60 -18.37 -5.87 -8.35
CA LEU A 60 -17.15 -5.99 -9.14
C LEU A 60 -17.31 -7.04 -10.25
N SER A 61 -16.88 -6.72 -11.47
CA SER A 61 -16.76 -7.74 -12.50
C SER A 61 -15.68 -8.77 -12.12
N GLU A 62 -15.78 -9.99 -12.65
CA GLU A 62 -14.82 -11.07 -12.37
C GLU A 62 -13.38 -10.64 -12.69
N GLU A 63 -13.17 -9.90 -13.79
CA GLU A 63 -11.86 -9.39 -14.22
C GLU A 63 -11.27 -8.39 -13.22
N VAL A 64 -12.08 -7.47 -12.71
CA VAL A 64 -11.68 -6.48 -11.68
C VAL A 64 -11.37 -7.17 -10.37
N ASP A 65 -12.24 -8.07 -9.92
CA ASP A 65 -12.04 -8.82 -8.67
C ASP A 65 -10.75 -9.65 -8.72
N GLU A 66 -10.45 -10.32 -9.86
CA GLU A 66 -9.21 -11.09 -10.05
C GLU A 66 -7.97 -10.18 -9.96
N ALA A 67 -7.95 -9.05 -10.67
CA ALA A 67 -6.81 -8.13 -10.66
C ALA A 67 -6.53 -7.55 -9.26
N LEU A 68 -7.58 -7.18 -8.52
CA LEU A 68 -7.45 -6.64 -7.17
C LEU A 68 -7.04 -7.72 -6.16
N ARG A 69 -7.54 -8.95 -6.28
CA ARG A 69 -7.09 -10.08 -5.44
C ARG A 69 -5.64 -10.46 -5.71
N ASP A 70 -5.19 -10.41 -6.95
CA ASP A 70 -3.79 -10.63 -7.30
C ASP A 70 -2.90 -9.53 -6.69
N LEU A 71 -3.34 -8.27 -6.70
CA LEU A 71 -2.66 -7.18 -6.02
C LEU A 71 -2.55 -7.44 -4.52
N LEU A 72 -3.63 -7.80 -3.86
CA LEU A 72 -3.64 -8.14 -2.43
C LEU A 72 -2.66 -9.27 -2.13
N GLN A 73 -2.74 -10.38 -2.86
CA GLN A 73 -1.90 -11.54 -2.60
C GLN A 73 -0.41 -11.28 -2.82
N SER A 74 -0.06 -10.49 -3.84
CA SER A 74 1.34 -10.12 -4.10
C SER A 74 1.87 -9.17 -3.04
N THR A 75 1.05 -8.20 -2.61
CA THR A 75 1.41 -7.24 -1.55
C THR A 75 1.64 -7.95 -0.22
N VAL A 76 0.71 -8.81 0.21
CA VAL A 76 0.86 -9.59 1.46
C VAL A 76 2.11 -10.45 1.41
N ARG A 77 2.33 -11.20 0.31
CA ARG A 77 3.53 -12.03 0.17
C ARG A 77 4.81 -11.21 0.19
N GLY A 78 4.82 -10.06 -0.47
CA GLY A 78 5.99 -9.16 -0.47
C GLY A 78 6.29 -8.61 0.92
N MET A 79 5.28 -8.13 1.64
CA MET A 79 5.43 -7.57 2.99
C MET A 79 5.81 -8.62 4.05
N ASP A 80 5.40 -9.88 3.87
CA ASP A 80 5.67 -10.97 4.81
C ASP A 80 6.95 -11.75 4.44
N SER A 81 7.64 -11.37 3.36
CA SER A 81 8.84 -12.05 2.88
C SER A 81 10.11 -11.47 3.52
N ASP A 82 10.98 -12.36 4.02
CA ASP A 82 12.32 -12.01 4.48
C ASP A 82 13.28 -11.60 3.32
N GLU A 83 12.85 -11.78 2.06
CA GLU A 83 13.64 -11.49 0.86
C GLU A 83 13.52 -10.04 0.36
N PHE A 84 12.94 -9.14 1.13
CA PHE A 84 12.70 -7.74 0.75
C PHE A 84 11.95 -7.57 -0.59
N ALA A 85 11.05 -8.51 -0.89
CA ALA A 85 10.32 -8.58 -2.15
C ALA A 85 9.14 -7.59 -2.25
N PHE A 86 8.87 -6.80 -1.20
CA PHE A 86 7.85 -5.78 -1.23
C PHE A 86 8.33 -4.56 -2.01
N GLU A 87 7.56 -4.15 -2.99
CA GLU A 87 7.79 -2.94 -3.79
C GLU A 87 6.50 -2.10 -3.84
N LEU A 88 6.66 -0.78 -3.89
CA LEU A 88 5.54 0.13 -4.12
C LEU A 88 5.07 -0.04 -5.57
N LEU A 89 3.76 -0.08 -5.79
CA LEU A 89 3.19 -0.08 -7.13
C LEU A 89 3.23 1.35 -7.69
N LEU A 90 4.27 1.63 -8.44
CA LEU A 90 4.52 2.93 -9.07
C LEU A 90 4.67 2.76 -10.59
N PRO A 91 4.50 3.85 -11.37
CA PRO A 91 4.82 3.84 -12.79
C PRO A 91 6.27 3.42 -13.05
N ASP A 92 6.50 2.87 -14.25
CA ASP A 92 7.81 2.40 -14.71
C ASP A 92 8.87 3.52 -14.67
N ASP A 93 10.15 3.14 -14.48
CA ASP A 93 11.29 4.08 -14.45
C ASP A 93 11.48 4.85 -15.78
N GLU A 94 10.91 4.37 -16.89
CA GLU A 94 10.89 5.07 -18.16
C GLU A 94 9.92 6.28 -18.18
N GLU A 95 8.96 6.32 -17.25
CA GLU A 95 8.05 7.46 -17.12
C GLU A 95 8.76 8.70 -16.57
N PRO A 96 8.34 9.91 -16.98
CA PRO A 96 8.92 11.16 -16.50
C PRO A 96 8.91 11.23 -14.96
N LEU A 97 9.96 11.79 -14.37
CA LEU A 97 10.10 11.93 -12.92
C LEU A 97 8.88 12.61 -12.28
N VAL A 98 8.32 13.62 -12.92
CA VAL A 98 7.11 14.33 -12.46
C VAL A 98 5.93 13.36 -12.30
N VAL A 99 5.73 12.43 -13.24
CA VAL A 99 4.65 11.41 -13.19
C VAL A 99 4.90 10.42 -12.06
N ARG A 100 6.14 9.95 -11.92
CA ARG A 100 6.51 9.02 -10.84
C ARG A 100 6.40 9.68 -9.46
N THR A 101 6.76 10.95 -9.33
CA THR A 101 6.65 11.71 -8.08
C THR A 101 5.20 11.95 -7.70
N ASP A 102 4.32 12.27 -8.65
CA ASP A 102 2.89 12.42 -8.41
C ASP A 102 2.26 11.09 -7.94
N ALA A 103 2.62 9.99 -8.60
CA ALA A 103 2.18 8.65 -8.20
C ALA A 103 2.65 8.28 -6.78
N LEU A 104 3.89 8.62 -6.41
CA LEU A 104 4.40 8.42 -5.04
C LEU A 104 3.59 9.24 -4.02
N GLY A 105 3.27 10.48 -4.33
CA GLY A 105 2.37 11.31 -3.52
C GLY A 105 0.98 10.67 -3.38
N GLY A 106 0.44 10.11 -4.47
CA GLY A 106 -0.80 9.33 -4.49
C GLY A 106 -0.74 8.10 -3.59
N TRP A 107 0.35 7.34 -3.69
CA TRP A 107 0.58 6.19 -2.83
C TRP A 107 0.57 6.57 -1.34
N CYS A 108 1.25 7.65 -0.98
CA CYS A 108 1.26 8.16 0.40
C CYS A 108 -0.13 8.58 0.88
N ARG A 109 -0.92 9.28 0.04
CA ARG A 109 -2.31 9.64 0.36
C ARG A 109 -3.17 8.39 0.60
N GLY A 110 -3.08 7.42 -0.30
CA GLY A 110 -3.77 6.14 -0.17
C GLY A 110 -3.40 5.42 1.11
N PHE A 111 -2.09 5.32 1.42
CA PHE A 111 -1.60 4.67 2.64
C PHE A 111 -2.20 5.30 3.90
N LEU A 112 -2.14 6.62 4.02
CA LEU A 112 -2.70 7.36 5.16
C LEU A 112 -4.21 7.16 5.28
N SER A 113 -4.93 7.16 4.14
CA SER A 113 -6.36 6.90 4.10
C SER A 113 -6.68 5.48 4.58
N GLY A 114 -6.00 4.48 4.04
CA GLY A 114 -6.20 3.07 4.41
C GLY A 114 -5.87 2.79 5.87
N PHE A 115 -4.77 3.34 6.37
CA PHE A 115 -4.39 3.22 7.77
C PHE A 115 -5.41 3.88 8.71
N GLY A 116 -5.94 5.06 8.33
CA GLY A 116 -6.95 5.79 9.12
C GLY A 116 -8.32 5.12 9.14
N VAL A 117 -8.75 4.50 8.04
CA VAL A 117 -10.02 3.76 7.96
C VAL A 117 -10.03 2.58 8.93
N ALA A 118 -8.91 1.90 9.06
CA ALA A 118 -8.79 0.73 9.90
C ALA A 118 -8.65 1.02 11.41
N ARG A 119 -8.79 2.26 11.84
CA ARG A 119 -8.82 2.76 13.23
C ARG A 119 -7.66 2.33 14.15
N GLY A 120 -6.92 3.28 14.64
CA GLY A 120 -6.26 3.13 15.90
C GLY A 120 -4.85 3.65 16.04
N ALA A 121 -4.69 4.98 16.08
CA ALA A 121 -3.45 5.63 16.50
C ALA A 121 -3.15 5.50 18.02
N THR A 122 -3.86 4.63 18.75
CA THR A 122 -3.63 4.45 20.18
C THR A 122 -2.57 3.39 20.43
N GLY A 123 -1.42 3.83 20.93
CA GLY A 123 -0.33 2.92 21.35
C GLY A 123 0.82 2.79 20.35
N MET A 124 0.85 3.57 19.26
CA MET A 124 1.94 3.55 18.29
C MET A 124 3.25 4.10 18.87
N SER A 125 4.38 3.56 18.44
CA SER A 125 5.70 4.09 18.74
C SER A 125 5.88 5.53 18.20
N HIS A 126 6.88 6.23 18.70
CA HIS A 126 7.23 7.56 18.22
C HIS A 126 7.69 7.50 16.75
N GLU A 127 8.45 6.47 16.40
CA GLU A 127 8.96 6.20 15.06
C GLU A 127 7.81 6.02 14.06
N SER A 128 6.77 5.27 14.43
CA SER A 128 5.58 5.06 13.58
C SER A 128 4.79 6.35 13.39
N GLN A 129 4.68 7.19 14.43
CA GLN A 129 4.03 8.49 14.31
C GLN A 129 4.83 9.45 13.41
N GLU A 130 6.16 9.47 13.50
CA GLU A 130 7.03 10.25 12.63
C GLU A 130 6.90 9.78 11.17
N PHE A 131 6.92 8.46 10.92
CA PHE A 131 6.74 7.89 9.60
C PHE A 131 5.42 8.34 8.94
N LEU A 132 4.30 8.24 9.64
CA LEU A 132 3.01 8.70 9.12
C LEU A 132 3.01 10.22 8.86
N GLY A 133 3.65 11.00 9.72
CA GLY A 133 3.84 12.43 9.52
C GLY A 133 4.68 12.74 8.29
N ASP A 134 5.70 11.94 8.00
CA ASP A 134 6.54 12.09 6.81
C ASP A 134 5.79 11.68 5.54
N LEU A 135 5.01 10.60 5.54
CA LEU A 135 4.13 10.25 4.42
C LEU A 135 3.16 11.39 4.09
N TYR A 136 2.62 12.06 5.12
CA TYR A 136 1.77 13.23 4.90
C TYR A 136 2.54 14.36 4.21
N ARG A 137 3.76 14.67 4.64
CA ARG A 137 4.61 15.70 3.99
C ARG A 137 4.94 15.34 2.55
N ILE A 138 5.32 14.08 2.30
CA ILE A 138 5.61 13.58 0.95
C ILE A 138 4.39 13.72 0.05
N SER A 139 3.18 13.44 0.55
CA SER A 139 1.93 13.57 -0.21
C SER A 139 1.61 15.00 -0.63
N GLN A 140 2.25 16.01 -0.04
CA GLN A 140 2.03 17.44 -0.32
C GLN A 140 3.12 18.05 -1.20
N VAL A 141 4.12 17.29 -1.61
CA VAL A 141 5.22 17.77 -2.49
C VAL A 141 4.65 18.09 -3.86
N ASP A 142 5.04 19.23 -4.44
CA ASP A 142 4.73 19.55 -5.83
C ASP A 142 5.61 18.68 -6.76
N PRO A 143 5.02 17.79 -7.56
CA PRO A 143 5.79 16.92 -8.45
C PRO A 143 6.67 17.69 -9.45
N ALA A 144 6.31 18.92 -9.80
CA ALA A 144 7.06 19.76 -10.72
C ALA A 144 8.40 20.26 -10.16
N GLU A 145 8.58 20.22 -8.83
CA GLU A 145 9.84 20.58 -8.19
C GLU A 145 10.91 19.47 -8.30
N ALA A 146 10.50 18.23 -8.54
CA ALA A 146 11.40 17.09 -8.73
C ALA A 146 12.03 17.13 -10.12
N THR A 147 13.28 17.63 -10.20
CA THR A 147 13.96 17.79 -11.49
C THR A 147 15.42 17.36 -11.46
N GLY A 148 15.91 16.87 -12.59
CA GLY A 148 17.32 16.53 -12.79
C GLY A 148 17.80 15.36 -11.92
N GLU A 149 19.12 15.16 -11.92
CA GLU A 149 19.77 14.05 -11.20
C GLU A 149 19.51 14.08 -9.69
N ALA A 150 19.47 15.27 -9.10
CA ALA A 150 19.18 15.42 -7.66
C ALA A 150 17.72 15.02 -7.35
N GLY A 151 16.77 15.33 -8.24
CA GLY A 151 15.39 14.90 -8.11
C GLY A 151 15.23 13.37 -8.23
N GLU A 152 15.93 12.76 -9.18
CA GLU A 152 15.95 11.29 -9.34
C GLU A 152 16.50 10.61 -8.09
N GLN A 153 17.62 11.10 -7.56
CA GLN A 153 18.21 10.56 -6.33
C GLN A 153 17.26 10.68 -5.13
N ALA A 154 16.65 11.85 -4.94
CA ALA A 154 15.69 12.08 -3.86
C ALA A 154 14.47 11.18 -3.99
N PHE A 155 13.95 10.99 -5.22
CA PHE A 155 12.83 10.10 -5.47
C PHE A 155 13.13 8.66 -5.03
N LEU A 156 14.29 8.11 -5.43
CA LEU A 156 14.70 6.75 -5.06
C LEU A 156 14.84 6.59 -3.53
N GLU A 157 15.42 7.59 -2.86
CA GLU A 157 15.59 7.58 -1.40
C GLU A 157 14.22 7.61 -0.69
N ILE A 158 13.26 8.40 -1.19
CA ILE A 158 11.92 8.50 -0.60
C ILE A 158 11.11 7.24 -0.86
N VAL A 159 11.22 6.63 -2.04
CA VAL A 159 10.57 5.34 -2.34
C VAL A 159 11.07 4.26 -1.38
N GLU A 160 12.38 4.17 -1.19
CA GLU A 160 12.97 3.20 -0.25
C GLU A 160 12.57 3.47 1.19
N TYR A 161 12.52 4.72 1.61
CA TYR A 161 12.05 5.13 2.93
C TYR A 161 10.59 4.72 3.17
N ALA A 162 9.69 5.00 2.21
CA ALA A 162 8.29 4.62 2.29
C ALA A 162 8.11 3.10 2.33
N ARG A 163 8.90 2.37 1.51
CA ARG A 163 8.91 0.91 1.46
C ARG A 163 9.29 0.30 2.81
N MET A 164 10.41 0.72 3.36
CA MET A 164 10.91 0.18 4.63
C MET A 164 10.03 0.58 5.80
N GLY A 165 9.53 1.82 5.82
CA GLY A 165 8.63 2.29 6.86
C GLY A 165 7.32 1.53 6.90
N ALA A 166 6.75 1.18 5.73
CA ALA A 166 5.54 0.35 5.65
C ALA A 166 5.77 -1.07 6.22
N ILE A 167 6.90 -1.70 5.90
CA ILE A 167 7.27 -3.02 6.45
C ILE A 167 7.39 -2.95 7.97
N LEU A 168 8.13 -1.96 8.49
CA LEU A 168 8.34 -1.81 9.92
C LEU A 168 7.04 -1.52 10.69
N LEU A 169 6.18 -0.66 10.13
CA LEU A 169 4.88 -0.35 10.72
C LEU A 169 3.98 -1.59 10.76
N ARG A 170 3.99 -2.40 9.69
CA ARG A 170 3.27 -3.67 9.65
C ARG A 170 3.77 -4.63 10.73
N GLU A 171 5.09 -4.77 10.87
CA GLU A 171 5.70 -5.65 11.87
C GLU A 171 5.37 -5.19 13.30
N GLU A 172 5.43 -3.89 13.59
CA GLU A 172 5.05 -3.34 14.90
C GLU A 172 3.59 -3.64 15.25
N ASN A 173 2.69 -3.56 14.26
CA ASN A 173 1.26 -3.71 14.46
C ASN A 173 0.75 -5.15 14.27
N ARG A 174 1.62 -6.09 13.89
CA ARG A 174 1.24 -7.51 13.88
C ARG A 174 0.98 -7.95 15.31
N THR A 175 -0.28 -8.24 15.61
CA THR A 175 -0.65 -8.89 16.86
C THR A 175 0.00 -10.28 16.86
N GLU A 176 0.96 -10.53 17.74
CA GLU A 176 1.46 -11.88 17.95
C GLU A 176 0.25 -12.77 18.26
N PRO A 177 0.11 -13.96 17.63
CA PRO A 177 -0.91 -14.90 18.03
C PRO A 177 -0.72 -15.17 19.51
N VAL A 178 -1.75 -14.85 20.32
CA VAL A 178 -1.76 -15.16 21.75
C VAL A 178 -1.43 -16.63 21.87
N PRO A 179 -0.31 -17.03 22.53
CA PRO A 179 0.00 -18.43 22.69
C PRO A 179 -1.18 -19.07 23.41
N ASP A 180 -1.76 -20.13 22.81
CA ASP A 180 -2.80 -20.91 23.42
C ASP A 180 -2.36 -21.27 24.84
N VAL A 181 -2.99 -20.65 25.82
CA VAL A 181 -2.85 -21.04 27.22
C VAL A 181 -3.43 -22.46 27.31
N VAL A 182 -2.54 -23.43 27.15
CA VAL A 182 -2.86 -24.82 27.40
C VAL A 182 -3.50 -24.88 28.77
N SER A 183 -4.82 -25.07 28.80
CA SER A 183 -5.55 -25.38 30.04
C SER A 183 -4.92 -26.62 30.65
N GLY A 184 -4.02 -26.38 31.57
CA GLY A 184 -3.50 -27.42 32.43
C GLY A 184 -4.65 -28.06 33.21
N SER A 185 -5.08 -29.21 32.74
CA SER A 185 -5.98 -30.08 33.45
C SER A 185 -5.31 -30.46 34.77
N VAL A 186 -5.80 -29.91 35.86
CA VAL A 186 -5.44 -30.38 37.20
C VAL A 186 -6.32 -31.59 37.51
N HIS A 187 -5.67 -32.73 37.66
CA HIS A 187 -6.25 -33.89 38.31
C HIS A 187 -6.12 -33.74 39.85
#